data_a86bf3c3adcbd9f2a6438d9b53666c37
#
_entry.id   a86bf3c3adcbd9f2a6438d9b53666c37
#
_cell.length_a   1.000
_cell.length_b   1.000
_cell.length_c   1.000
_cell.angle_alpha   90.00
_cell.angle_beta   90.00
_cell.angle_gamma   90.00
#
_symmetry.space_group_name_H-M   'P 1'
#
loop_
_entity.id
_entity.type
_entity.pdbx_description
1 polymer ?
#
loop_
_entity_poly.entity_id
_entity_poly.type
_entity_poly.pdbx_seq_one_letter_code
_entity_poly.pdbx_strand_id
1 'polypeptide(L)'
;MPFWFARGLRRGVVTTRYPARSDSSAAFLPTPPAFRPRQLTRQVADRLVAVCPSMALRRQDDVLIFDVGACTSCGRCAEAAPDAVTPSGEFELATTARSALVKRIPIRGETR
;
A
#
# COMPACT_ATOMS: atom_id res chain seq x y z
N MET A 1 -40.99 -21.35 -2.03
CA MET A 1 -39.61 -21.00 -1.62
C MET A 1 -38.79 -20.69 -2.85
N PRO A 2 -38.08 -19.57 -2.89
CA PRO A 2 -37.24 -19.25 -4.04
C PRO A 2 -36.09 -20.27 -4.13
N PHE A 3 -35.97 -20.88 -5.27
CA PHE A 3 -35.01 -21.96 -5.53
C PHE A 3 -33.54 -21.54 -5.32
N TRP A 4 -33.25 -20.25 -5.40
CA TRP A 4 -31.93 -19.70 -5.16
C TRP A 4 -31.47 -19.83 -3.71
N PHE A 5 -32.38 -19.75 -2.73
CA PHE A 5 -32.07 -19.89 -1.31
C PHE A 5 -31.59 -21.30 -0.96
N ALA A 6 -32.32 -22.34 -1.45
CA ALA A 6 -31.91 -23.73 -1.28
C ALA A 6 -30.56 -24.01 -1.96
N ARG A 7 -30.31 -23.38 -3.11
CA ARG A 7 -29.04 -23.48 -3.83
C ARG A 7 -27.88 -22.82 -3.06
N GLY A 8 -28.13 -21.69 -2.39
CA GLY A 8 -27.17 -21.01 -1.53
C GLY A 8 -26.78 -21.85 -0.32
N LEU A 9 -27.78 -22.41 0.38
CA LEU A 9 -27.54 -23.28 1.52
C LEU A 9 -26.74 -24.53 1.13
N ARG A 10 -27.02 -25.13 -0.03
CA ARG A 10 -26.31 -26.30 -0.53
C ARG A 10 -24.86 -26.01 -0.91
N ARG A 11 -24.55 -24.80 -1.42
CA ARG A 11 -23.20 -24.39 -1.79
C ARG A 11 -22.34 -24.01 -0.57
N GLY A 12 -22.97 -23.64 0.55
CA GLY A 12 -22.23 -23.17 1.72
C GLY A 12 -21.49 -21.86 1.47
N VAL A 13 -20.39 -21.67 2.19
CA VAL A 13 -19.55 -20.46 2.06
C VAL A 13 -18.69 -20.58 0.79
N VAL A 14 -18.98 -19.75 -0.20
CA VAL A 14 -18.24 -19.69 -1.50
C VAL A 14 -17.22 -18.55 -1.54
N THR A 15 -17.13 -17.77 -0.47
CA THR A 15 -16.16 -16.68 -0.29
C THR A 15 -14.88 -17.20 0.36
N THR A 16 -13.92 -16.31 0.54
CA THR A 16 -12.68 -16.63 1.23
C THR A 16 -12.92 -17.01 2.68
N ARG A 17 -12.02 -17.80 3.26
CA ARG A 17 -12.05 -18.13 4.69
C ARG A 17 -11.23 -17.15 5.53
N TYR A 18 -10.98 -15.99 4.99
CA TYR A 18 -10.32 -14.92 5.72
C TYR A 18 -11.18 -14.47 6.93
N PRO A 19 -10.61 -14.18 8.13
CA PRO A 19 -9.18 -14.19 8.45
C PRO A 19 -8.64 -15.54 8.95
N ALA A 20 -9.47 -16.59 9.02
CA ALA A 20 -9.06 -17.92 9.53
C ALA A 20 -7.97 -18.57 8.65
N ARG A 21 -7.92 -18.20 7.36
CA ARG A 21 -6.85 -18.53 6.42
C ARG A 21 -6.42 -17.29 5.67
N SER A 22 -5.11 -17.15 5.44
CA SER A 22 -4.59 -16.11 4.55
C SER A 22 -5.17 -16.29 3.15
N ASP A 23 -5.55 -15.19 2.53
CA ASP A 23 -6.08 -15.18 1.18
C ASP A 23 -4.95 -14.92 0.18
N SER A 24 -4.60 -15.94 -0.60
CA SER A 24 -3.58 -15.82 -1.65
C SER A 24 -4.01 -14.87 -2.78
N SER A 25 -5.31 -14.61 -2.94
CA SER A 25 -5.80 -13.65 -3.93
C SER A 25 -5.39 -12.21 -3.60
N ALA A 26 -5.05 -11.91 -2.36
CA ALA A 26 -4.52 -10.61 -1.97
C ALA A 26 -3.23 -10.22 -2.72
N ALA A 27 -2.47 -11.18 -3.21
CA ALA A 27 -1.27 -10.95 -4.00
C ALA A 27 -1.54 -10.25 -5.35
N PHE A 28 -2.77 -10.34 -5.85
CA PHE A 28 -3.18 -9.71 -7.12
C PHE A 28 -3.92 -8.38 -6.92
N LEU A 29 -4.19 -8.00 -5.68
CA LEU A 29 -4.86 -6.73 -5.38
C LEU A 29 -3.86 -5.57 -5.38
N PRO A 30 -4.24 -4.41 -5.91
CA PRO A 30 -3.44 -3.21 -5.74
C PRO A 30 -3.37 -2.85 -4.26
N THR A 31 -2.17 -2.82 -3.71
CA THR A 31 -1.92 -2.47 -2.32
C THR A 31 -1.04 -1.23 -2.22
N PRO A 32 -1.09 -0.48 -1.10
CA PRO A 32 -0.20 0.64 -0.88
C PRO A 32 1.26 0.22 -1.00
N PRO A 33 2.16 1.12 -1.43
CA PRO A 33 3.57 0.80 -1.58
C PRO A 33 4.28 0.61 -0.24
N ALA A 34 5.28 -0.26 -0.24
CA ALA A 34 6.31 -0.36 0.79
C ALA A 34 7.61 0.25 0.26
N PHE A 35 8.29 1.00 1.10
CA PHE A 35 9.52 1.71 0.74
C PHE A 35 10.73 1.03 1.37
N ARG A 36 11.83 0.95 0.60
CA ARG A 36 13.12 0.43 1.07
C ARG A 36 14.04 1.59 1.42
N PRO A 37 14.28 1.90 2.71
CA PRO A 37 15.06 3.07 3.11
C PRO A 37 16.49 3.06 2.55
N ARG A 38 17.06 1.87 2.35
CA ARG A 38 18.43 1.74 1.80
C ARG A 38 18.57 2.22 0.36
N GLN A 39 17.48 2.18 -0.41
CA GLN A 39 17.43 2.60 -1.82
C GLN A 39 16.79 3.98 -1.99
N LEU A 40 16.33 4.57 -0.90
CA LEU A 40 15.62 5.83 -0.90
C LEU A 40 16.62 6.98 -0.74
N THR A 41 17.09 7.53 -1.85
CA THR A 41 17.92 8.75 -1.90
C THR A 41 17.02 9.99 -1.98
N ARG A 42 17.58 11.19 -1.74
CA ARG A 42 16.84 12.46 -1.90
C ARG A 42 16.27 12.60 -3.32
N GLN A 43 17.07 12.28 -4.32
CA GLN A 43 16.66 12.35 -5.73
C GLN A 43 15.51 11.39 -6.03
N VAL A 44 15.55 10.17 -5.50
CA VAL A 44 14.48 9.19 -5.63
C VAL A 44 13.21 9.71 -4.93
N ALA A 45 13.34 10.23 -3.71
CA ALA A 45 12.22 10.78 -2.95
C ALA A 45 11.54 11.95 -3.71
N ASP A 46 12.31 12.87 -4.28
CA ASP A 46 11.76 13.97 -5.07
C ASP A 46 11.01 13.47 -6.32
N ARG A 47 11.55 12.47 -6.99
CA ARG A 47 10.87 11.80 -8.12
C ARG A 47 9.55 11.17 -7.69
N LEU A 48 9.53 10.46 -6.55
CA LEU A 48 8.33 9.84 -6.01
C LEU A 48 7.24 10.85 -5.66
N VAL A 49 7.64 11.98 -5.07
CA VAL A 49 6.71 13.09 -4.78
C VAL A 49 6.12 13.65 -6.07
N ALA A 50 6.94 13.82 -7.11
CA ALA A 50 6.52 14.39 -8.39
C ALA A 50 5.52 13.51 -9.15
N VAL A 51 5.65 12.17 -9.06
CA VAL A 51 4.78 11.23 -9.80
C VAL A 51 3.51 10.85 -9.06
N CYS A 52 3.38 11.17 -7.78
CA CYS A 52 2.22 10.81 -6.98
C CYS A 52 0.99 11.68 -7.32
N PRO A 53 -0.05 11.13 -7.97
CA PRO A 53 -1.19 11.93 -8.40
C PRO A 53 -2.11 12.36 -7.24
N SER A 54 -2.13 11.60 -6.15
CA SER A 54 -2.95 11.87 -4.97
C SER A 54 -2.25 12.71 -3.90
N MET A 55 -1.01 13.16 -4.17
CA MET A 55 -0.17 13.88 -3.21
C MET A 55 0.00 13.15 -1.85
N ALA A 56 -0.02 11.83 -1.88
CA ALA A 56 0.18 10.98 -0.71
C ALA A 56 1.64 11.00 -0.21
N LEU A 57 2.56 11.46 -1.04
CA LEU A 57 3.99 11.53 -0.75
C LEU A 57 4.44 12.99 -0.63
N ARG A 58 5.16 13.29 0.43
CA ARG A 58 5.80 14.59 0.66
C ARG A 58 7.19 14.36 1.22
N ARG A 59 8.13 15.21 0.88
CA ARG A 59 9.46 15.21 1.49
C ARG A 59 9.61 16.37 2.46
N GLN A 60 10.12 16.07 3.62
CA GLN A 60 10.52 17.06 4.60
C GLN A 60 11.95 16.73 5.05
N ASP A 61 12.90 17.56 4.65
CA ASP A 61 14.33 17.35 4.88
C ASP A 61 14.79 15.95 4.41
N ASP A 62 15.25 15.11 5.33
CA ASP A 62 15.70 13.74 5.08
C ASP A 62 14.64 12.69 5.44
N VAL A 63 13.37 13.06 5.38
CA VAL A 63 12.25 12.16 5.65
C VAL A 63 11.24 12.23 4.52
N LEU A 64 10.88 11.07 3.99
CA LEU A 64 9.73 10.91 3.13
C LEU A 64 8.50 10.64 4.00
N ILE A 65 7.50 11.51 3.89
CA ILE A 65 6.23 11.36 4.59
C ILE A 65 5.24 10.70 3.63
N PHE A 66 4.73 9.56 4.02
CA PHE A 66 3.75 8.80 3.25
C PHE A 66 2.42 8.73 3.98
N ASP A 67 1.40 9.32 3.39
CA ASP A 67 0.03 9.26 3.87
C ASP A 67 -0.71 8.11 3.17
N VAL A 68 -0.81 6.98 3.86
CA VAL A 68 -1.52 5.80 3.35
C VAL A 68 -2.99 6.11 3.05
N GLY A 69 -3.62 6.95 3.87
CA GLY A 69 -5.02 7.31 3.70
C GLY A 69 -5.32 8.18 2.47
N ALA A 70 -4.31 8.82 1.89
CA ALA A 70 -4.44 9.56 0.63
C ALA A 70 -4.00 8.72 -0.58
N CYS A 71 -3.34 7.59 -0.35
CA CYS A 71 -2.82 6.72 -1.41
C CYS A 71 -3.95 5.98 -2.13
N THR A 72 -3.97 6.05 -3.46
CA THR A 72 -4.92 5.33 -4.32
C THR A 72 -4.39 3.99 -4.83
N SER A 73 -3.23 3.56 -4.36
CA SER A 73 -2.58 2.31 -4.79
C SER A 73 -2.39 2.20 -6.32
N CYS A 74 -2.14 3.32 -6.98
CA CYS A 74 -2.06 3.40 -8.44
C CYS A 74 -0.79 2.76 -9.06
N GLY A 75 0.23 2.46 -8.24
CA GLY A 75 1.47 1.81 -8.68
C GLY A 75 2.52 2.72 -9.35
N ARG A 76 2.23 3.97 -9.63
CA ARG A 76 3.15 4.89 -10.34
C ARG A 76 4.48 5.08 -9.61
N CYS A 77 4.47 5.08 -8.30
CA CYS A 77 5.71 5.19 -7.51
C CYS A 77 6.61 3.96 -7.68
N ALA A 78 6.02 2.76 -7.78
CA ALA A 78 6.77 1.53 -8.02
C ALA A 78 7.36 1.49 -9.44
N GLU A 79 6.65 2.02 -10.43
CA GLU A 79 7.16 2.17 -11.80
C GLU A 79 8.31 3.19 -11.88
N ALA A 80 8.20 4.31 -11.14
CA ALA A 80 9.21 5.36 -11.14
C ALA A 80 10.51 4.97 -10.43
N ALA A 81 10.44 4.11 -9.40
CA ALA A 81 11.59 3.68 -8.61
C ALA A 81 11.41 2.22 -8.15
N PRO A 82 11.52 1.24 -9.05
CA PRO A 82 11.25 -0.17 -8.75
C PRO A 82 12.21 -0.75 -7.70
N ASP A 83 13.42 -0.22 -7.58
CA ASP A 83 14.40 -0.66 -6.58
C ASP A 83 14.04 -0.18 -5.16
N ALA A 84 13.41 0.98 -5.06
CA ALA A 84 13.08 1.63 -3.78
C ALA A 84 11.65 1.34 -3.31
N VAL A 85 10.76 0.96 -4.21
CA VAL A 85 9.31 0.84 -3.94
C VAL A 85 8.78 -0.50 -4.44
N THR A 86 8.06 -1.19 -3.59
CA THR A 86 7.38 -2.45 -3.92
C THR A 86 5.95 -2.43 -3.40
N PRO A 87 5.02 -3.20 -3.98
CA PRO A 87 3.71 -3.41 -3.35
C PRO A 87 3.88 -4.01 -1.94
N SER A 88 3.14 -3.51 -0.96
CA SER A 88 3.25 -4.01 0.42
C SER A 88 2.55 -5.35 0.64
N GLY A 89 1.51 -5.63 -0.12
CA GLY A 89 0.60 -6.74 0.14
C GLY A 89 -0.35 -6.51 1.31
N GLU A 90 -0.25 -5.37 2.00
CA GLU A 90 -1.10 -5.03 3.14
C GLU A 90 -2.42 -4.41 2.68
N PHE A 91 -3.52 -4.91 3.20
CA PHE A 91 -4.87 -4.37 2.96
C PHE A 91 -5.63 -4.11 4.27
N GLU A 92 -5.16 -4.61 5.41
CA GLU A 92 -5.74 -4.36 6.72
C GLU A 92 -5.24 -3.03 7.29
N LEU A 93 -5.73 -1.93 6.73
CA LEU A 93 -5.27 -0.58 7.04
C LEU A 93 -6.27 0.23 7.87
N ALA A 94 -7.33 -0.42 8.38
CA ALA A 94 -8.33 0.25 9.20
C ALA A 94 -7.73 0.72 10.54
N THR A 95 -8.00 1.97 10.89
CA THR A 95 -7.53 2.56 12.14
C THR A 95 -8.54 3.58 12.64
N THR A 96 -8.59 3.80 13.93
CA THR A 96 -9.40 4.84 14.58
C THR A 96 -8.71 6.21 14.63
N ALA A 97 -7.40 6.24 14.40
CA ALA A 97 -6.60 7.46 14.42
C ALA A 97 -6.01 7.76 13.03
N ARG A 98 -6.38 8.88 12.44
CA ARG A 98 -5.88 9.32 11.12
C ARG A 98 -4.35 9.40 11.05
N SER A 99 -3.72 9.81 12.15
CA SER A 99 -2.27 9.93 12.26
C SER A 99 -1.53 8.59 12.14
N ALA A 100 -2.18 7.48 12.47
CA ALA A 100 -1.59 6.14 12.32
C ALA A 100 -1.38 5.74 10.84
N LEU A 101 -2.08 6.39 9.91
CA LEU A 101 -1.90 6.19 8.47
C LEU A 101 -0.76 7.01 7.86
N VAL A 102 -0.13 7.89 8.64
CA VAL A 102 1.00 8.69 8.18
C VAL A 102 2.30 8.03 8.61
N LYS A 103 3.04 7.52 7.64
CA LYS A 103 4.34 6.87 7.85
C LYS A 103 5.49 7.84 7.56
N ARG A 104 6.52 7.84 8.39
CA ARG A 104 7.74 8.62 8.22
C ARG A 104 8.88 7.68 7.88
N ILE A 105 9.46 7.84 6.70
CA ILE A 105 10.48 6.94 6.16
C ILE A 105 11.78 7.72 6.04
N PRO A 106 12.86 7.32 6.73
CA PRO A 106 14.13 8.01 6.63
C PRO A 106 14.70 7.85 5.21
N ILE A 107 15.18 8.95 4.67
CA ILE A 107 15.92 8.99 3.41
C ILE A 107 17.39 8.75 3.74
N ARG A 108 18.05 7.88 2.97
CA ARG A 108 19.49 7.70 3.10
C ARG A 108 20.20 9.01 2.73
N GLY A 109 20.81 9.66 3.71
CA GLY A 109 21.72 10.77 3.44
C GLY A 109 22.84 10.29 2.53
N GLU A 110 23.15 11.02 1.46
CA GLU A 110 24.39 10.84 0.76
C GLU A 110 25.51 11.12 1.76
N THR A 111 26.20 10.07 2.19
CA THR A 111 27.50 10.22 2.84
C THR A 111 28.41 10.91 1.83
N ARG A 112 28.72 12.18 2.10
CA ARG A 112 29.82 12.87 1.42
C ARG A 112 31.12 12.12 1.65
#